data_a58b1a9920fff571e8e761813789e4cc
#
_entry.id   a58b1a9920fff571e8e761813789e4cc
#
_cell.length_a   1.000
_cell.length_b   1.000
_cell.length_c   1.000
_cell.angle_alpha   90.00
_cell.angle_beta   90.00
_cell.angle_gamma   90.00
#
_symmetry.space_group_name_H-M   'P 1'
#
loop_
_entity.id
_entity.type
_entity.pdbx_description
1 polymer ?
#
loop_
_entity_poly.entity_id
_entity_poly.type
_entity_poly.pdbx_seq_one_letter_code
_entity_poly.pdbx_strand_id
1 'polypeptide(L)'
;MILYQRRWKKINMNEQKNLFLAIAISIAIIVFFQLLFPTPISEPIQNAENEVLAPATSIDDPKQNTIEIIKPKEDVLAVNERVTIQTPSLTGSINLQGAILDDLTLSNYKVSMEDDSDNIDLLSPDGTSNPYYIEFGWKGLGDQQAQLPNLDTIWKADSSNLTPGNSINLSWTSDDNNTFIINFSIDENYMFSVTQEVINNSSFKLEIYPYRLIKRINTPKTINFFILHEGLISLVNDELLEKNYDDLLDDCSASMPIKDTFCDAKGQGGWLGFTDKYWMSVLIPDPNEPINVNYRHGNNGRDSYRTGYVGQIFNISPGERIRYQGKVFAGAKKLDILSDYLDQLSIPRFTDAIDWGWFSFLTKPVSYAINWFYGYAGNFGLAIIAFTILMRLILFPLAHASFKSMAKMKKLQPDMQRLKETYPNDRQKMQQELMALYKKEGANPVAGCLPILVQIPIFFSLYKVLFVTIEMYHAPFYGWIHDLSAPDPLGILTAFGLISWDVPGFLSIINIGILPILMGLTMWLQQKLNPAPADPTQAKIFALLPFVFTFVLAGFAAGLVLYWSVNNILSIAQQWFIQRKILAKNE
;
A
#
# COMPACT_ATOMS: atom_id res chain seq x y z
N MET A 1 27.64 15.45 52.60
CA MET A 1 26.72 14.53 51.88
C MET A 1 25.52 15.27 51.26
N ILE A 2 24.89 16.20 51.91
CA ILE A 2 23.69 16.94 51.41
C ILE A 2 24.01 17.88 50.20
N LEU A 3 25.22 18.46 50.12
CA LEU A 3 25.65 19.31 48.99
C LEU A 3 25.94 18.49 47.71
N TYR A 4 26.30 17.22 47.82
CA TYR A 4 26.54 16.34 46.67
C TYR A 4 25.24 15.90 46.01
N GLN A 5 24.19 15.65 46.79
CA GLN A 5 22.86 15.28 46.26
C GLN A 5 22.15 16.45 45.52
N ARG A 6 22.35 17.70 45.97
CA ARG A 6 21.79 18.87 45.23
C ARG A 6 22.44 19.13 43.87
N ARG A 7 23.73 18.75 43.72
CA ARG A 7 24.46 18.91 42.46
C ARG A 7 24.02 17.87 41.41
N TRP A 8 23.71 16.66 41.80
CA TRP A 8 23.17 15.61 40.93
C TRP A 8 21.74 15.90 40.45
N LYS A 9 20.88 16.47 41.31
CA LYS A 9 19.52 16.88 40.88
C LYS A 9 19.51 18.00 39.85
N LYS A 10 20.45 18.95 39.88
CA LYS A 10 20.53 20.03 38.89
C LYS A 10 21.06 19.56 37.54
N ILE A 11 21.93 18.55 37.52
CA ILE A 11 22.47 17.99 36.27
C ILE A 11 21.36 17.20 35.53
N ASN A 12 20.58 16.39 36.24
CA ASN A 12 19.46 15.64 35.66
C ASN A 12 18.31 16.55 35.14
N MET A 13 18.07 17.70 35.76
CA MET A 13 17.00 18.60 35.32
C MET A 13 17.29 19.31 33.99
N ASN A 14 18.56 19.55 33.63
CA ASN A 14 18.90 20.16 32.35
C ASN A 14 18.92 19.15 31.18
N GLU A 15 19.32 17.90 31.45
CA GLU A 15 19.23 16.82 30.46
C GLU A 15 17.77 16.47 30.15
N GLN A 16 16.91 16.43 31.16
CA GLN A 16 15.48 16.26 30.98
C GLN A 16 14.84 17.41 30.20
N LYS A 17 15.23 18.67 30.47
CA LYS A 17 14.72 19.82 29.68
C LYS A 17 15.12 19.75 28.22
N ASN A 18 16.34 19.33 27.90
CA ASN A 18 16.78 19.17 26.51
C ASN A 18 16.09 18.01 25.81
N LEU A 19 15.81 16.91 26.53
CA LEU A 19 15.00 15.80 26.04
C LEU A 19 13.54 16.24 25.79
N PHE A 20 12.93 16.96 26.76
CA PHE A 20 11.60 17.54 26.59
C PHE A 20 11.54 18.56 25.46
N LEU A 21 12.58 19.36 25.27
CA LEU A 21 12.67 20.31 24.16
C LEU A 21 12.78 19.58 22.82
N ALA A 22 13.57 18.53 22.73
CA ALA A 22 13.68 17.70 21.53
C ALA A 22 12.37 17.01 21.18
N ILE A 23 11.69 16.45 22.17
CA ILE A 23 10.35 15.85 22.03
C ILE A 23 9.34 16.93 21.62
N ALA A 24 9.35 18.09 22.25
CA ALA A 24 8.45 19.21 21.93
C ALA A 24 8.67 19.74 20.49
N ILE A 25 9.92 19.83 20.04
CA ILE A 25 10.25 20.20 18.65
C ILE A 25 9.77 19.11 17.68
N SER A 26 9.96 17.83 18.01
CA SER A 26 9.46 16.72 17.17
C SER A 26 7.94 16.75 17.08
N ILE A 27 7.24 16.95 18.20
CA ILE A 27 5.78 17.10 18.22
C ILE A 27 5.36 18.36 17.46
N ALA A 28 6.05 19.48 17.62
CA ALA A 28 5.77 20.72 16.90
C ALA A 28 5.94 20.56 15.38
N ILE A 29 6.93 19.78 14.94
CA ILE A 29 7.10 19.44 13.52
C ILE A 29 5.93 18.60 13.03
N ILE A 30 5.52 17.58 13.78
CA ILE A 30 4.37 16.73 13.43
C ILE A 30 3.08 17.57 13.38
N VAL A 31 2.83 18.40 14.40
CA VAL A 31 1.65 19.28 14.45
C VAL A 31 1.69 20.34 13.34
N PHE A 32 2.85 20.89 13.03
CA PHE A 32 3.03 21.82 11.92
C PHE A 32 2.70 21.18 10.57
N PHE A 33 3.12 19.93 10.34
CA PHE A 33 2.75 19.17 9.15
C PHE A 33 1.26 18.84 9.13
N GLN A 34 0.65 18.47 10.26
CA GLN A 34 -0.81 18.25 10.35
C GLN A 34 -1.64 19.52 10.12
N LEU A 35 -1.11 20.70 10.51
CA LEU A 35 -1.78 21.99 10.27
C LEU A 35 -1.66 22.44 8.81
N LEU A 36 -0.53 22.14 8.15
CA LEU A 36 -0.34 22.47 6.73
C LEU A 36 -1.03 21.49 5.79
N PHE A 37 -1.21 20.24 6.23
CA PHE A 37 -1.82 19.17 5.48
C PHE A 37 -2.82 18.44 6.39
N PRO A 38 -3.99 19.07 6.68
CA PRO A 38 -5.01 18.42 7.48
C PRO A 38 -5.44 17.14 6.77
N THR A 39 -5.39 16.01 7.48
CA THR A 39 -6.12 14.82 7.05
C THR A 39 -7.59 15.22 6.94
N PRO A 40 -8.31 14.86 5.88
CA PRO A 40 -9.73 15.12 5.81
C PRO A 40 -10.37 14.45 7.04
N ILE A 41 -10.89 15.26 7.93
CA ILE A 41 -11.72 14.79 9.05
C ILE A 41 -13.02 14.37 8.40
N SER A 42 -13.36 13.08 8.47
CA SER A 42 -14.69 12.59 8.09
C SER A 42 -15.71 13.30 8.97
N GLU A 43 -16.38 14.32 8.44
CA GLU A 43 -17.54 14.88 9.11
C GLU A 43 -18.63 13.80 9.11
N PRO A 44 -19.34 13.59 10.23
CA PRO A 44 -20.45 12.65 10.26
C PRO A 44 -21.49 13.11 9.23
N ILE A 45 -21.86 12.20 8.34
CA ILE A 45 -22.86 12.41 7.30
C ILE A 45 -24.12 12.96 7.95
N GLN A 46 -24.41 14.26 7.73
CA GLN A 46 -25.70 14.84 8.12
C GLN A 46 -26.78 14.17 7.29
N ASN A 47 -27.72 13.53 7.98
CA ASN A 47 -28.88 12.89 7.39
C ASN A 47 -29.63 13.90 6.49
N ALA A 48 -29.59 13.66 5.19
CA ALA A 48 -30.55 14.24 4.27
C ALA A 48 -31.88 13.56 4.57
N GLU A 49 -32.80 14.30 5.21
CA GLU A 49 -34.16 13.87 5.44
C GLU A 49 -34.91 13.73 4.11
N ASN A 50 -35.61 12.57 4.00
CA ASN A 50 -36.73 12.29 3.15
C ASN A 50 -36.57 12.16 1.64
N GLU A 51 -36.11 10.98 1.23
CA GLU A 51 -36.76 10.25 0.14
C GLU A 51 -36.94 8.79 0.58
N VAL A 52 -38.17 8.26 0.40
CA VAL A 52 -38.52 6.88 0.76
C VAL A 52 -37.82 5.94 -0.20
N LEU A 53 -36.54 5.67 0.06
CA LEU A 53 -35.80 4.55 -0.54
C LEU A 53 -36.09 3.30 0.31
N ALA A 54 -36.35 2.20 -0.39
CA ALA A 54 -36.63 0.90 0.19
C ALA A 54 -35.72 0.57 1.40
N PRO A 55 -36.19 -0.25 2.36
CA PRO A 55 -35.39 -0.65 3.51
C PRO A 55 -34.08 -1.25 3.03
N ALA A 56 -32.98 -0.92 3.72
CA ALA A 56 -31.67 -1.51 3.48
C ALA A 56 -31.80 -3.04 3.66
N THR A 57 -31.98 -3.75 2.54
CA THR A 57 -32.08 -5.18 2.54
C THR A 57 -30.67 -5.74 2.60
N SER A 58 -30.30 -6.24 3.78
CA SER A 58 -29.04 -6.96 3.97
C SER A 58 -29.04 -8.21 3.07
N ILE A 59 -27.94 -8.45 2.41
CA ILE A 59 -27.70 -9.72 1.70
C ILE A 59 -27.33 -10.72 2.79
N ASP A 60 -28.32 -11.41 3.37
CA ASP A 60 -28.07 -12.40 4.43
C ASP A 60 -27.49 -13.68 3.85
N ASP A 61 -26.45 -14.21 4.50
CA ASP A 61 -25.90 -15.54 4.21
C ASP A 61 -26.89 -16.62 4.68
N PRO A 62 -27.25 -17.60 3.86
CA PRO A 62 -27.97 -18.78 4.32
C PRO A 62 -27.10 -19.52 5.34
N LYS A 63 -27.66 -19.83 6.52
CA LYS A 63 -26.98 -20.59 7.57
C LYS A 63 -26.63 -21.99 7.04
N GLN A 64 -25.40 -22.22 6.66
CA GLN A 64 -24.88 -23.55 6.38
C GLN A 64 -23.98 -24.02 7.53
N ASN A 65 -24.51 -24.92 8.35
CA ASN A 65 -23.73 -25.72 9.29
C ASN A 65 -23.27 -27.03 8.61
N THR A 66 -22.53 -26.96 7.54
CA THR A 66 -21.86 -28.10 6.93
C THR A 66 -20.36 -28.03 7.22
N ILE A 67 -19.79 -29.12 7.72
CA ILE A 67 -18.34 -29.31 7.80
C ILE A 67 -17.84 -29.35 6.36
N GLU A 68 -17.33 -28.22 5.87
CA GLU A 68 -16.75 -28.13 4.52
C GLU A 68 -15.45 -28.94 4.47
N ILE A 69 -15.39 -29.89 3.57
CA ILE A 69 -14.17 -30.64 3.26
C ILE A 69 -13.34 -29.76 2.32
N ILE A 70 -12.22 -29.24 2.82
CA ILE A 70 -11.27 -28.47 2.02
C ILE A 70 -10.62 -29.38 0.98
N LYS A 71 -10.70 -28.99 -0.29
CA LYS A 71 -10.13 -29.72 -1.43
C LYS A 71 -9.08 -28.87 -2.16
N PRO A 72 -8.14 -29.50 -2.90
CA PRO A 72 -7.31 -28.81 -3.87
C PRO A 72 -8.15 -28.03 -4.88
N LYS A 73 -7.64 -26.90 -5.37
CA LYS A 73 -8.35 -26.01 -6.31
C LYS A 73 -8.78 -26.76 -7.57
N GLU A 74 -7.91 -27.58 -8.13
CA GLU A 74 -8.15 -28.37 -9.34
C GLU A 74 -9.35 -29.32 -9.19
N ASP A 75 -9.48 -29.95 -8.02
CA ASP A 75 -10.60 -30.87 -7.73
C ASP A 75 -11.92 -30.12 -7.63
N VAL A 76 -11.91 -28.90 -7.10
CA VAL A 76 -13.11 -28.05 -7.01
C VAL A 76 -13.52 -27.53 -8.39
N LEU A 77 -12.56 -27.09 -9.20
CA LEU A 77 -12.81 -26.59 -10.55
C LEU A 77 -13.38 -27.67 -11.49
N ALA A 78 -13.05 -28.94 -11.27
CA ALA A 78 -13.51 -30.05 -12.09
C ALA A 78 -14.99 -30.48 -11.83
N VAL A 79 -15.64 -29.93 -10.78
CA VAL A 79 -17.00 -30.38 -10.40
C VAL A 79 -18.07 -29.84 -11.35
N ASN A 80 -17.95 -28.59 -11.78
CA ASN A 80 -18.98 -27.89 -12.56
C ASN A 80 -18.49 -27.53 -13.96
N GLU A 81 -19.43 -27.35 -14.89
CA GLU A 81 -19.11 -26.71 -16.17
C GLU A 81 -18.71 -25.27 -15.97
N ARG A 82 -17.73 -24.82 -16.75
CA ARG A 82 -17.11 -23.49 -16.61
C ARG A 82 -16.87 -22.85 -17.96
N VAL A 83 -16.88 -21.52 -18.00
CA VAL A 83 -16.39 -20.72 -19.12
C VAL A 83 -14.96 -20.32 -18.84
N THR A 84 -14.03 -20.67 -19.71
CA THR A 84 -12.61 -20.31 -19.54
C THR A 84 -12.37 -18.84 -19.82
N ILE A 85 -11.46 -18.24 -19.07
CA ILE A 85 -10.99 -16.86 -19.27
C ILE A 85 -9.54 -16.92 -19.71
N GLN A 86 -9.19 -16.23 -20.79
CA GLN A 86 -7.82 -16.15 -21.27
C GLN A 86 -7.53 -14.78 -21.86
N THR A 87 -6.64 -14.05 -21.20
CA THR A 87 -6.10 -12.76 -21.64
C THR A 87 -4.57 -12.79 -21.55
N PRO A 88 -3.85 -11.78 -22.05
CA PRO A 88 -2.41 -11.65 -21.81
C PRO A 88 -2.04 -11.54 -20.33
N SER A 89 -2.97 -11.05 -19.49
CA SER A 89 -2.71 -10.73 -18.08
C SER A 89 -3.38 -11.67 -17.09
N LEU A 90 -4.44 -12.39 -17.50
CA LEU A 90 -5.25 -13.26 -16.65
C LEU A 90 -5.54 -14.60 -17.33
N THR A 91 -5.55 -15.65 -16.50
CA THR A 91 -6.15 -16.94 -16.82
C THR A 91 -7.13 -17.32 -15.72
N GLY A 92 -8.15 -18.11 -16.04
CA GLY A 92 -9.12 -18.55 -15.03
C GLY A 92 -10.43 -19.02 -15.66
N SER A 93 -11.51 -18.96 -14.88
CA SER A 93 -12.82 -19.41 -15.35
C SER A 93 -13.99 -18.85 -14.53
N ILE A 94 -15.19 -18.85 -15.15
CA ILE A 94 -16.47 -18.52 -14.51
C ILE A 94 -17.22 -19.83 -14.29
N ASN A 95 -17.71 -20.07 -13.09
CA ASN A 95 -18.53 -21.21 -12.73
C ASN A 95 -19.97 -21.02 -13.28
N LEU A 96 -20.47 -21.99 -14.04
CA LEU A 96 -21.84 -21.95 -14.54
C LEU A 96 -22.89 -22.25 -13.45
N GLN A 97 -22.52 -22.87 -12.35
CA GLN A 97 -23.36 -22.89 -11.17
C GLN A 97 -23.24 -21.59 -10.41
N GLY A 98 -24.33 -20.85 -10.30
CA GLY A 98 -24.42 -19.55 -9.64
C GLY A 98 -23.87 -18.37 -10.47
N ALA A 99 -23.28 -18.58 -11.64
CA ALA A 99 -22.62 -17.57 -12.47
C ALA A 99 -21.52 -16.80 -11.70
N ILE A 100 -20.70 -17.52 -10.95
CA ILE A 100 -19.70 -16.97 -10.02
C ILE A 100 -18.36 -16.81 -10.71
N LEU A 101 -17.73 -15.64 -10.57
CA LEU A 101 -16.33 -15.41 -10.95
C LEU A 101 -15.46 -15.78 -9.75
N ASP A 102 -14.94 -17.02 -9.73
CA ASP A 102 -14.27 -17.61 -8.57
C ASP A 102 -12.90 -18.23 -8.87
N ASP A 103 -12.39 -18.05 -10.09
CA ASP A 103 -11.10 -18.59 -10.48
C ASP A 103 -10.39 -17.60 -11.39
N LEU A 104 -9.39 -16.91 -10.85
CA LEU A 104 -8.51 -16.03 -11.58
C LEU A 104 -7.08 -16.16 -11.08
N THR A 105 -6.16 -16.27 -12.04
CA THR A 105 -4.71 -16.36 -11.80
C THR A 105 -4.01 -15.28 -12.62
N LEU A 106 -3.06 -14.57 -12.01
CA LEU A 106 -2.27 -13.51 -12.65
C LEU A 106 -1.17 -14.13 -13.52
N SER A 107 -1.29 -14.07 -14.85
CA SER A 107 -0.36 -14.74 -15.79
C SER A 107 1.08 -14.22 -15.70
N ASN A 108 1.25 -12.95 -15.31
CA ASN A 108 2.54 -12.25 -15.31
C ASN A 108 3.24 -12.20 -13.95
N TYR A 109 2.66 -12.80 -12.91
CA TYR A 109 3.19 -12.71 -11.54
C TYR A 109 3.26 -14.09 -10.90
N LYS A 110 4.44 -14.45 -10.42
CA LYS A 110 4.73 -15.70 -9.71
C LYS A 110 4.78 -15.47 -8.20
N VAL A 111 4.56 -16.52 -7.43
CA VAL A 111 4.64 -16.49 -5.95
C VAL A 111 6.08 -16.29 -5.48
N SER A 112 7.05 -16.89 -6.20
CA SER A 112 8.48 -16.76 -5.91
C SER A 112 9.27 -16.62 -7.21
N MET A 113 10.59 -16.37 -7.10
CA MET A 113 11.50 -16.27 -8.25
C MET A 113 12.03 -17.62 -8.76
N GLU A 114 11.57 -18.73 -8.20
CA GLU A 114 11.94 -20.06 -8.66
C GLU A 114 11.28 -20.35 -10.02
N ASP A 115 11.99 -21.08 -10.89
CA ASP A 115 11.51 -21.33 -12.27
C ASP A 115 10.21 -22.14 -12.30
N ASP A 116 10.00 -23.02 -11.33
CA ASP A 116 8.82 -23.88 -11.15
C ASP A 116 7.76 -23.29 -10.22
N SER A 117 7.92 -22.03 -9.80
CA SER A 117 6.95 -21.37 -8.94
C SER A 117 5.63 -21.13 -9.64
N ASP A 118 4.54 -21.40 -8.91
CA ASP A 118 3.18 -21.13 -9.35
C ASP A 118 2.92 -19.63 -9.56
N ASN A 119 1.96 -19.33 -10.43
CA ASN A 119 1.45 -18.00 -10.59
C ASN A 119 0.54 -17.60 -9.41
N ILE A 120 0.36 -16.30 -9.21
CA ILE A 120 -0.47 -15.77 -8.12
C ILE A 120 -1.95 -16.07 -8.40
N ASP A 121 -2.58 -16.85 -7.54
CA ASP A 121 -4.02 -17.03 -7.50
C ASP A 121 -4.68 -15.80 -6.87
N LEU A 122 -5.43 -15.05 -7.66
CA LEU A 122 -6.16 -13.87 -7.20
C LEU A 122 -7.54 -14.26 -6.64
N LEU A 123 -8.28 -15.09 -7.39
CA LEU A 123 -9.57 -15.63 -6.94
C LEU A 123 -9.48 -17.15 -6.81
N SER A 124 -10.25 -17.70 -5.86
CA SER A 124 -10.27 -19.12 -5.57
C SER A 124 -11.70 -19.55 -5.18
N PRO A 125 -12.21 -20.70 -5.71
CA PRO A 125 -13.58 -21.13 -5.49
C PRO A 125 -13.86 -21.53 -4.06
N ASP A 126 -15.14 -21.51 -3.70
CA ASP A 126 -15.63 -22.07 -2.44
C ASP A 126 -15.31 -23.57 -2.34
N GLY A 127 -15.00 -24.04 -1.13
CA GLY A 127 -14.50 -25.40 -0.91
C GLY A 127 -12.97 -25.55 -0.94
N THR A 128 -12.22 -24.49 -1.29
CA THR A 128 -10.75 -24.42 -1.15
C THR A 128 -10.32 -23.92 0.23
N SER A 129 -9.01 -23.87 0.48
CA SER A 129 -8.47 -23.38 1.77
C SER A 129 -8.79 -21.91 2.03
N ASN A 130 -8.74 -21.05 1.02
CA ASN A 130 -8.94 -19.61 1.12
C ASN A 130 -9.84 -19.11 -0.01
N PRO A 131 -11.15 -19.36 0.05
CA PRO A 131 -12.07 -18.92 -0.99
C PRO A 131 -12.11 -17.40 -1.11
N TYR A 132 -12.10 -16.92 -2.35
CA TYR A 132 -12.20 -15.51 -2.68
C TYR A 132 -12.86 -15.38 -4.05
N TYR A 133 -14.09 -14.86 -4.10
CA TYR A 133 -14.89 -14.88 -5.31
C TYR A 133 -15.87 -13.71 -5.39
N ILE A 134 -16.46 -13.53 -6.57
CA ILE A 134 -17.37 -12.43 -6.90
C ILE A 134 -18.70 -13.00 -7.39
N GLU A 135 -19.78 -12.56 -6.76
CA GLU A 135 -21.15 -12.98 -7.06
C GLU A 135 -21.93 -11.85 -7.74
N PHE A 136 -22.82 -12.25 -8.65
CA PHE A 136 -23.77 -11.39 -9.35
C PHE A 136 -25.16 -12.01 -9.24
N GLY A 137 -26.16 -11.23 -8.86
CA GLY A 137 -27.49 -11.81 -8.72
C GLY A 137 -28.59 -10.77 -8.61
N TRP A 138 -29.77 -11.27 -8.28
CA TRP A 138 -30.98 -10.47 -8.05
C TRP A 138 -31.65 -10.90 -6.75
N LYS A 139 -32.32 -9.98 -6.12
CA LYS A 139 -33.19 -10.20 -4.97
C LYS A 139 -34.59 -9.70 -5.32
N GLY A 140 -35.62 -10.42 -4.86
CA GLY A 140 -37.02 -10.05 -5.00
C GLY A 140 -37.58 -9.43 -3.73
N LEU A 141 -38.63 -8.64 -3.88
CA LEU A 141 -39.43 -8.19 -2.78
C LEU A 141 -40.54 -9.21 -2.46
N GLY A 142 -40.75 -9.51 -1.17
CA GLY A 142 -41.76 -10.46 -0.73
C GLY A 142 -41.51 -11.89 -1.25
N ASP A 143 -42.57 -12.56 -1.70
CA ASP A 143 -42.54 -13.97 -2.12
C ASP A 143 -41.87 -14.23 -3.49
N GLN A 144 -41.43 -13.18 -4.19
CA GLN A 144 -40.84 -13.32 -5.53
C GLN A 144 -39.45 -13.95 -5.52
N GLN A 145 -38.79 -14.09 -4.37
CA GLN A 145 -37.46 -14.66 -4.24
C GLN A 145 -37.33 -16.10 -4.77
N ALA A 146 -38.39 -16.90 -4.64
CA ALA A 146 -38.38 -18.31 -5.08
C ALA A 146 -38.23 -18.50 -6.61
N GLN A 147 -38.46 -17.46 -7.40
CA GLN A 147 -38.42 -17.49 -8.86
C GLN A 147 -37.19 -16.79 -9.45
N LEU A 148 -36.23 -16.47 -8.61
CA LEU A 148 -34.98 -15.80 -9.02
C LEU A 148 -33.83 -16.81 -9.03
N PRO A 149 -32.83 -16.58 -9.90
CA PRO A 149 -31.63 -17.40 -9.89
C PRO A 149 -30.91 -17.23 -8.55
N ASN A 150 -30.32 -18.31 -8.09
CA ASN A 150 -29.54 -18.39 -6.85
C ASN A 150 -28.18 -19.08 -7.09
N LEU A 151 -27.43 -19.37 -6.04
CA LEU A 151 -26.10 -19.98 -6.13
C LEU A 151 -26.13 -21.43 -6.65
N ASP A 152 -27.29 -22.13 -6.58
CA ASP A 152 -27.47 -23.48 -7.10
C ASP A 152 -27.96 -23.52 -8.55
N THR A 153 -28.32 -22.35 -9.10
CA THR A 153 -28.81 -22.23 -10.46
C THR A 153 -27.72 -22.55 -11.47
N ILE A 154 -28.02 -23.48 -12.40
CA ILE A 154 -27.13 -23.83 -13.51
C ILE A 154 -27.46 -22.96 -14.72
N TRP A 155 -26.48 -22.15 -15.10
CA TRP A 155 -26.57 -21.21 -16.22
C TRP A 155 -26.13 -21.88 -17.53
N LYS A 156 -26.67 -21.41 -18.64
CA LYS A 156 -26.26 -21.81 -20.00
C LYS A 156 -25.41 -20.69 -20.61
N ALA A 157 -24.20 -21.04 -21.03
CA ALA A 157 -23.32 -20.12 -21.74
C ALA A 157 -23.51 -20.24 -23.27
N ASP A 158 -23.44 -19.15 -23.97
CA ASP A 158 -23.44 -19.11 -25.45
C ASP A 158 -22.04 -19.37 -26.05
N SER A 159 -20.99 -19.29 -25.23
CA SER A 159 -19.60 -19.60 -25.59
C SER A 159 -18.87 -20.22 -24.41
N SER A 160 -17.86 -21.05 -24.69
CA SER A 160 -17.02 -21.68 -23.67
C SER A 160 -15.79 -20.83 -23.29
N ASN A 161 -15.47 -19.77 -24.04
CA ASN A 161 -14.28 -18.96 -23.84
C ASN A 161 -14.60 -17.47 -23.82
N LEU A 162 -14.06 -16.79 -22.81
CA LEU A 162 -14.03 -15.33 -22.70
C LEU A 162 -12.60 -14.83 -22.95
N THR A 163 -12.44 -14.03 -24.00
CA THR A 163 -11.16 -13.43 -24.40
C THR A 163 -11.36 -11.94 -24.70
N PRO A 164 -10.31 -11.10 -24.71
CA PRO A 164 -10.43 -9.73 -25.17
C PRO A 164 -11.04 -9.62 -26.55
N GLY A 165 -12.00 -8.72 -26.72
CA GLY A 165 -12.70 -8.51 -27.99
C GLY A 165 -13.94 -9.37 -28.22
N ASN A 166 -14.23 -10.37 -27.36
CA ASN A 166 -15.52 -11.07 -27.35
C ASN A 166 -16.28 -10.84 -26.05
N SER A 167 -17.57 -11.19 -26.04
CA SER A 167 -18.39 -11.22 -24.85
C SER A 167 -19.16 -12.53 -24.81
N ILE A 168 -19.52 -12.97 -23.60
CA ILE A 168 -20.32 -14.16 -23.37
C ILE A 168 -21.62 -13.81 -22.66
N ASN A 169 -22.69 -14.54 -22.96
CA ASN A 169 -23.95 -14.44 -22.25
C ASN A 169 -24.19 -15.74 -21.47
N LEU A 170 -24.37 -15.61 -20.16
CA LEU A 170 -24.90 -16.64 -19.32
C LEU A 170 -26.39 -16.40 -19.18
N SER A 171 -27.23 -17.38 -19.50
CA SER A 171 -28.68 -17.24 -19.49
C SER A 171 -29.36 -18.34 -18.66
N TRP A 172 -30.42 -17.96 -17.97
CA TRP A 172 -31.31 -18.87 -17.26
C TRP A 172 -32.75 -18.35 -17.36
N THR A 173 -33.72 -19.29 -17.44
CA THR A 173 -35.14 -18.98 -17.52
C THR A 173 -35.86 -19.64 -16.36
N SER A 174 -36.65 -18.87 -15.64
CA SER A 174 -37.48 -19.36 -14.52
C SER A 174 -38.72 -20.14 -15.02
N ASP A 175 -39.38 -20.85 -14.11
CA ASP A 175 -40.64 -21.56 -14.38
C ASP A 175 -41.75 -20.64 -14.88
N ASP A 176 -41.72 -19.37 -14.50
CA ASP A 176 -42.65 -18.30 -14.95
C ASP A 176 -42.21 -17.62 -16.26
N ASN A 177 -41.28 -18.23 -17.00
CA ASN A 177 -40.72 -17.72 -18.26
C ASN A 177 -39.93 -16.40 -18.14
N ASN A 178 -39.57 -15.92 -16.96
CA ASN A 178 -38.67 -14.81 -16.85
C ASN A 178 -37.25 -15.22 -17.25
N THR A 179 -36.62 -14.46 -18.13
CA THR A 179 -35.27 -14.73 -18.61
C THR A 179 -34.26 -13.80 -17.96
N PHE A 180 -33.26 -14.37 -17.32
CA PHE A 180 -32.14 -13.68 -16.69
C PHE A 180 -30.89 -13.91 -17.54
N ILE A 181 -30.14 -12.85 -17.79
CA ILE A 181 -28.91 -12.89 -18.58
C ILE A 181 -27.82 -12.13 -17.84
N ILE A 182 -26.61 -12.70 -17.77
CA ILE A 182 -25.42 -11.99 -17.34
C ILE A 182 -24.44 -12.01 -18.52
N ASN A 183 -24.14 -10.84 -19.03
CA ASN A 183 -23.14 -10.66 -20.07
C ASN A 183 -21.82 -10.28 -19.43
N PHE A 184 -20.74 -10.97 -19.83
CA PHE A 184 -19.37 -10.68 -19.44
C PHE A 184 -18.55 -10.31 -20.68
N SER A 185 -17.75 -9.28 -20.57
CA SER A 185 -16.64 -8.99 -21.46
C SER A 185 -15.42 -8.58 -20.63
N ILE A 186 -14.23 -8.78 -21.19
CA ILE A 186 -12.95 -8.48 -20.51
C ILE A 186 -12.04 -7.74 -21.50
N ASP A 187 -11.21 -6.84 -20.99
CA ASP A 187 -10.14 -6.20 -21.74
C ASP A 187 -8.83 -7.03 -21.72
N GLU A 188 -7.75 -6.50 -22.29
CA GLU A 188 -6.45 -7.17 -22.31
C GLU A 188 -5.77 -7.21 -20.94
N ASN A 189 -6.19 -6.35 -20.00
CA ASN A 189 -5.62 -6.22 -18.67
C ASN A 189 -6.46 -6.94 -17.61
N TYR A 190 -7.27 -6.20 -16.83
CA TYR A 190 -7.91 -6.72 -15.62
C TYR A 190 -9.36 -6.24 -15.45
N MET A 191 -9.93 -5.55 -16.44
CA MET A 191 -11.25 -4.95 -16.32
C MET A 191 -12.31 -5.79 -17.01
N PHE A 192 -13.25 -6.30 -16.21
CA PHE A 192 -14.47 -6.93 -16.68
C PHE A 192 -15.58 -5.88 -16.80
N SER A 193 -16.34 -5.91 -17.87
CA SER A 193 -17.63 -5.23 -17.97
C SER A 193 -18.72 -6.28 -17.77
N VAL A 194 -19.64 -6.04 -16.86
CA VAL A 194 -20.70 -6.96 -16.49
C VAL A 194 -22.05 -6.30 -16.62
N THR A 195 -22.93 -6.87 -17.46
CA THR A 195 -24.31 -6.42 -17.63
C THR A 195 -25.26 -7.50 -17.14
N GLN A 196 -26.08 -7.20 -16.15
CA GLN A 196 -27.17 -8.02 -15.67
C GLN A 196 -28.46 -7.57 -16.36
N GLU A 197 -29.15 -8.50 -17.04
CA GLU A 197 -30.35 -8.20 -17.81
C GLU A 197 -31.47 -9.14 -17.37
N VAL A 198 -32.69 -8.62 -17.31
CA VAL A 198 -33.91 -9.36 -17.03
C VAL A 198 -34.97 -9.03 -18.05
N ILE A 199 -35.61 -10.06 -18.60
CA ILE A 199 -36.75 -9.98 -19.50
C ILE A 199 -37.94 -10.61 -18.79
N ASN A 200 -38.96 -9.80 -18.47
CA ASN A 200 -40.18 -10.31 -17.85
C ASN A 200 -41.14 -10.84 -18.93
N ASN A 201 -41.12 -12.15 -19.15
CA ASN A 201 -42.06 -12.83 -20.05
C ASN A 201 -43.25 -13.44 -19.32
N SER A 202 -43.40 -13.18 -17.99
CA SER A 202 -44.55 -13.64 -17.21
C SER A 202 -45.76 -12.73 -17.41
N SER A 203 -46.89 -13.09 -16.81
CA SER A 203 -48.13 -12.31 -16.85
C SER A 203 -48.27 -11.29 -15.72
N PHE A 204 -47.30 -11.19 -14.82
CA PHE A 204 -47.32 -10.32 -13.64
C PHE A 204 -46.09 -9.44 -13.56
N LYS A 205 -46.20 -8.36 -12.79
CA LYS A 205 -45.13 -7.44 -12.54
C LYS A 205 -44.06 -8.10 -11.66
N LEU A 206 -42.81 -7.90 -12.03
CA LEU A 206 -41.65 -8.39 -11.28
C LEU A 206 -41.01 -7.20 -10.55
N GLU A 207 -40.84 -7.34 -9.23
CA GLU A 207 -40.21 -6.32 -8.37
C GLU A 207 -38.91 -6.86 -7.79
N ILE A 208 -37.78 -6.46 -8.39
CA ILE A 208 -36.46 -7.00 -8.09
C ILE A 208 -35.40 -5.90 -8.06
N TYR A 209 -34.28 -6.19 -7.44
CA TYR A 209 -33.08 -5.36 -7.47
C TYR A 209 -31.84 -6.21 -7.69
N PRO A 210 -30.86 -5.70 -8.49
CA PRO A 210 -29.58 -6.38 -8.69
C PRO A 210 -28.68 -6.19 -7.47
N TYR A 211 -27.82 -7.18 -7.23
CA TYR A 211 -26.73 -7.07 -6.29
C TYR A 211 -25.41 -7.58 -6.89
N ARG A 212 -24.32 -7.09 -6.36
CA ARG A 212 -22.96 -7.57 -6.60
C ARG A 212 -22.21 -7.60 -5.29
N LEU A 213 -21.46 -8.66 -5.06
CA LEU A 213 -20.66 -8.76 -3.84
C LEU A 213 -19.35 -9.50 -4.11
N ILE A 214 -18.37 -9.18 -3.29
CA ILE A 214 -17.10 -9.89 -3.17
C ILE A 214 -17.10 -10.56 -1.81
N LYS A 215 -16.79 -11.85 -1.78
CA LYS A 215 -16.70 -12.64 -0.56
C LYS A 215 -15.30 -13.24 -0.44
N ARG A 216 -14.72 -13.13 0.75
CA ARG A 216 -13.43 -13.72 1.12
C ARG A 216 -13.59 -14.52 2.40
N ILE A 217 -13.20 -15.80 2.38
CA ILE A 217 -13.31 -16.71 3.52
C ILE A 217 -11.90 -16.96 4.07
N ASN A 218 -11.76 -16.93 5.37
CA ASN A 218 -10.54 -16.85 6.16
C ASN A 218 -9.85 -15.49 6.04
N THR A 219 -9.26 -15.06 7.16
CA THR A 219 -8.40 -13.87 7.17
C THR A 219 -7.11 -14.19 6.42
N PRO A 220 -6.79 -13.49 5.33
CA PRO A 220 -5.55 -13.73 4.59
C PRO A 220 -4.34 -13.42 5.46
N LYS A 221 -3.20 -14.03 5.13
CA LYS A 221 -1.93 -13.64 5.73
C LYS A 221 -1.53 -12.26 5.24
N THR A 222 -1.81 -11.24 6.03
CA THR A 222 -1.38 -9.87 5.77
C THR A 222 0.07 -9.68 6.23
N ILE A 223 0.78 -8.74 5.62
CA ILE A 223 2.13 -8.35 6.06
C ILE A 223 2.07 -7.66 7.42
N ASN A 224 0.90 -7.15 7.79
CA ASN A 224 0.61 -6.49 9.07
C ASN A 224 1.63 -5.38 9.41
N PHE A 225 1.98 -4.59 8.39
CA PHE A 225 2.97 -3.55 8.51
C PHE A 225 2.29 -2.17 8.54
N PHE A 226 2.54 -1.38 9.56
CA PHE A 226 1.84 -0.13 9.91
C PHE A 226 1.76 0.93 8.78
N ILE A 227 2.55 0.79 7.72
CA ILE A 227 2.53 1.70 6.57
C ILE A 227 1.81 1.11 5.36
N LEU A 228 1.19 -0.06 5.48
CA LEU A 228 0.50 -0.75 4.39
C LEU A 228 -0.92 -1.06 4.80
N HIS A 229 -1.87 -0.64 3.97
CA HIS A 229 -3.26 -1.07 4.10
C HIS A 229 -3.50 -2.34 3.30
N GLU A 230 -4.02 -3.37 3.97
CA GLU A 230 -4.54 -4.62 3.40
C GLU A 230 -5.89 -4.90 4.06
N GLY A 231 -6.95 -5.05 3.28
CA GLY A 231 -8.30 -5.23 3.79
C GLY A 231 -9.38 -4.63 2.89
N LEU A 232 -10.44 -4.13 3.49
CA LEU A 232 -11.49 -3.41 2.79
C LEU A 232 -10.98 -2.07 2.29
N ILE A 233 -11.27 -1.79 1.03
CA ILE A 233 -11.03 -0.49 0.42
C ILE A 233 -12.26 -0.07 -0.39
N SER A 234 -12.69 1.17 -0.25
CA SER A 234 -13.78 1.70 -1.06
C SER A 234 -13.65 3.21 -1.26
N LEU A 235 -14.14 3.67 -2.39
CA LEU A 235 -14.37 5.08 -2.69
C LEU A 235 -15.84 5.25 -3.04
N VAL A 236 -16.61 5.85 -2.17
CA VAL A 236 -18.04 6.11 -2.35
C VAL A 236 -18.31 7.57 -2.00
N ASN A 237 -19.07 8.30 -2.81
CA ASN A 237 -19.30 9.75 -2.64
C ASN A 237 -18.00 10.58 -2.53
N ASP A 238 -16.93 10.17 -3.22
CA ASP A 238 -15.58 10.75 -3.19
C ASP A 238 -14.84 10.62 -1.83
N GLU A 239 -15.38 9.81 -0.92
CA GLU A 239 -14.76 9.48 0.36
C GLU A 239 -14.03 8.12 0.25
N LEU A 240 -12.71 8.13 0.52
CA LEU A 240 -11.89 6.91 0.56
C LEU A 240 -11.97 6.30 1.96
N LEU A 241 -12.49 5.08 2.04
CA LEU A 241 -12.56 4.28 3.25
C LEU A 241 -11.57 3.13 3.16
N GLU A 242 -10.72 3.00 4.17
CA GLU A 242 -9.75 1.91 4.35
C GLU A 242 -9.99 1.28 5.72
N LYS A 243 -10.32 -0.01 5.77
CA LYS A 243 -10.59 -0.76 7.00
C LYS A 243 -9.90 -2.12 6.97
N ASN A 244 -9.19 -2.44 8.03
CA ASN A 244 -8.55 -3.75 8.19
C ASN A 244 -9.59 -4.84 8.45
N TYR A 245 -9.19 -6.10 8.36
CA TYR A 245 -10.07 -7.23 8.66
C TYR A 245 -10.56 -7.21 10.11
N ASP A 246 -9.72 -6.79 11.06
CA ASP A 246 -10.10 -6.64 12.48
C ASP A 246 -11.18 -5.58 12.69
N ASP A 247 -11.12 -4.45 11.96
CA ASP A 247 -12.16 -3.40 12.00
C ASP A 247 -13.52 -3.96 11.55
N LEU A 248 -13.54 -4.81 10.50
CA LEU A 248 -14.77 -5.44 10.03
C LEU A 248 -15.33 -6.46 11.03
N LEU A 249 -14.46 -7.20 11.71
CA LEU A 249 -14.82 -8.15 12.75
C LEU A 249 -15.44 -7.43 13.94
N ASP A 250 -14.85 -6.33 14.37
CA ASP A 250 -15.26 -5.58 15.56
C ASP A 250 -16.54 -4.76 15.32
N ASP A 251 -16.69 -4.14 14.16
CA ASP A 251 -17.73 -3.15 13.89
C ASP A 251 -18.88 -3.68 13.01
N CYS A 252 -18.58 -4.56 12.04
CA CYS A 252 -19.54 -5.02 11.03
C CYS A 252 -19.94 -6.50 11.16
N SER A 253 -19.82 -7.09 12.35
CA SER A 253 -20.19 -8.49 12.58
C SER A 253 -21.71 -8.70 12.47
N ALA A 254 -22.12 -9.67 11.65
CA ALA A 254 -23.53 -10.05 11.46
C ALA A 254 -24.18 -10.62 12.74
N SER A 255 -23.39 -11.05 13.72
CA SER A 255 -23.85 -11.59 15.01
C SER A 255 -24.13 -10.51 16.06
N MET A 256 -23.79 -9.25 15.79
CA MET A 256 -23.96 -8.12 16.72
C MET A 256 -24.78 -7.00 16.06
N PRO A 257 -25.48 -6.15 16.87
CA PRO A 257 -26.05 -4.91 16.33
C PRO A 257 -24.92 -4.09 15.67
N ILE A 258 -25.14 -3.68 14.42
CA ILE A 258 -24.19 -2.86 13.68
C ILE A 258 -23.96 -1.57 14.47
N LYS A 259 -22.72 -1.35 14.91
CA LYS A 259 -22.37 -0.22 15.78
C LYS A 259 -21.96 1.02 15.01
N ASP A 260 -21.53 0.86 13.77
CA ASP A 260 -20.99 1.96 12.98
C ASP A 260 -21.75 2.14 11.66
N THR A 261 -21.91 3.39 11.25
CA THR A 261 -22.60 3.78 10.01
C THR A 261 -21.80 3.40 8.76
N PHE A 262 -20.49 3.15 8.87
CA PHE A 262 -19.71 2.75 7.69
C PHE A 262 -20.06 1.36 7.17
N CYS A 263 -20.61 0.47 8.01
CA CYS A 263 -21.02 -0.88 7.59
C CYS A 263 -22.16 -0.90 6.58
N ASP A 264 -22.98 0.15 6.55
CA ASP A 264 -24.05 0.39 5.58
C ASP A 264 -24.02 1.84 5.12
N ALA A 265 -23.71 2.06 3.85
CA ALA A 265 -23.60 3.39 3.28
C ALA A 265 -24.47 3.52 2.03
N LYS A 266 -25.02 4.70 1.81
CA LYS A 266 -25.68 5.07 0.56
C LYS A 266 -24.76 5.94 -0.25
N GLY A 267 -24.68 5.68 -1.55
CA GLY A 267 -23.79 6.44 -2.42
C GLY A 267 -24.17 6.39 -3.88
N GLN A 268 -23.32 6.98 -4.68
CA GLN A 268 -23.43 7.01 -6.12
C GLN A 268 -22.03 6.86 -6.73
N GLY A 269 -21.87 5.94 -7.67
CA GLY A 269 -20.60 5.71 -8.33
C GLY A 269 -19.50 5.21 -7.41
N GLY A 270 -18.24 5.43 -7.81
CA GLY A 270 -17.06 4.99 -7.08
C GLY A 270 -16.67 3.54 -7.31
N TRP A 271 -16.04 2.93 -6.30
CA TRP A 271 -15.61 1.53 -6.35
C TRP A 271 -15.41 0.99 -4.93
N LEU A 272 -15.54 -0.33 -4.73
CA LEU A 272 -15.43 -0.99 -3.41
C LEU A 272 -14.99 -2.45 -3.57
N GLY A 273 -14.20 -2.94 -2.61
CA GLY A 273 -13.69 -4.32 -2.64
C GLY A 273 -12.65 -4.60 -1.57
N PHE A 274 -11.78 -5.55 -1.85
CA PHE A 274 -10.64 -5.89 -1.01
C PHE A 274 -9.33 -5.65 -1.74
N THR A 275 -8.36 -5.14 -1.01
CA THR A 275 -7.00 -4.90 -1.47
C THR A 275 -5.99 -5.69 -0.65
N ASP A 276 -5.05 -6.30 -1.34
CA ASP A 276 -3.81 -6.82 -0.80
C ASP A 276 -2.66 -5.87 -1.20
N LYS A 277 -1.42 -6.17 -0.83
CA LYS A 277 -0.26 -5.31 -1.11
C LYS A 277 -0.15 -4.92 -2.59
N TYR A 278 -0.26 -5.87 -3.52
CA TYR A 278 0.05 -5.67 -4.94
C TYR A 278 -1.14 -5.84 -5.87
N TRP A 279 -2.23 -6.46 -5.42
CA TRP A 279 -3.43 -6.74 -6.22
C TRP A 279 -4.69 -6.41 -5.45
N MET A 280 -5.79 -6.33 -6.15
CA MET A 280 -7.10 -6.07 -5.57
C MET A 280 -8.21 -6.66 -6.43
N SER A 281 -9.38 -6.86 -5.81
CA SER A 281 -10.64 -7.10 -6.51
C SER A 281 -11.67 -6.09 -6.04
N VAL A 282 -12.20 -5.28 -6.96
CA VAL A 282 -13.17 -4.23 -6.66
C VAL A 282 -14.32 -4.22 -7.64
N LEU A 283 -15.51 -3.93 -7.13
CA LEU A 283 -16.73 -3.66 -7.88
C LEU A 283 -16.80 -2.18 -8.21
N ILE A 284 -17.20 -1.86 -9.42
CA ILE A 284 -17.31 -0.49 -9.92
C ILE A 284 -18.73 -0.32 -10.46
N PRO A 285 -19.66 0.28 -9.68
CA PRO A 285 -21.02 0.58 -10.14
C PRO A 285 -20.99 1.63 -11.25
N ASP A 286 -22.11 1.76 -11.97
CA ASP A 286 -22.28 2.87 -12.91
C ASP A 286 -22.19 4.20 -12.13
N PRO A 287 -21.47 5.21 -12.63
CA PRO A 287 -21.25 6.46 -11.91
C PRO A 287 -22.55 7.25 -11.65
N ASN A 288 -23.62 7.00 -12.40
CA ASN A 288 -24.89 7.70 -12.28
C ASN A 288 -25.94 6.91 -11.45
N GLU A 289 -25.63 5.68 -11.06
CA GLU A 289 -26.57 4.81 -10.35
C GLU A 289 -26.47 5.00 -8.83
N PRO A 290 -27.60 5.20 -8.13
CA PRO A 290 -27.61 5.16 -6.68
C PRO A 290 -27.42 3.72 -6.20
N ILE A 291 -26.57 3.54 -5.19
CA ILE A 291 -26.24 2.24 -4.62
C ILE A 291 -26.38 2.27 -3.09
N ASN A 292 -26.74 1.12 -2.53
CA ASN A 292 -26.62 0.86 -1.10
C ASN A 292 -25.46 -0.12 -0.91
N VAL A 293 -24.39 0.37 -0.27
CA VAL A 293 -23.19 -0.39 0.02
C VAL A 293 -23.33 -1.07 1.37
N ASN A 294 -22.84 -2.30 1.49
CA ASN A 294 -22.72 -2.99 2.77
C ASN A 294 -21.40 -3.72 2.93
N TYR A 295 -20.90 -3.70 4.15
CA TYR A 295 -19.72 -4.42 4.60
C TYR A 295 -20.11 -5.32 5.75
N ARG A 296 -19.72 -6.60 5.71
CA ARG A 296 -20.10 -7.59 6.72
C ARG A 296 -18.96 -8.53 7.04
N HIS A 297 -18.87 -8.86 8.30
CA HIS A 297 -18.12 -10.01 8.79
C HIS A 297 -19.11 -11.06 9.31
N GLY A 298 -18.87 -12.32 8.99
CA GLY A 298 -19.60 -13.49 9.51
C GLY A 298 -18.64 -14.55 9.98
N ASN A 299 -19.07 -15.39 10.94
CA ASN A 299 -18.30 -16.53 11.39
C ASN A 299 -19.22 -17.76 11.55
N ASN A 300 -19.08 -18.70 10.64
CA ASN A 300 -19.73 -20.01 10.68
C ASN A 300 -18.68 -21.13 10.80
N GLY A 301 -17.75 -21.00 11.76
CA GLY A 301 -16.59 -21.88 11.91
C GLY A 301 -15.35 -21.39 11.15
N ARG A 302 -15.52 -20.53 10.16
CA ARG A 302 -14.48 -19.81 9.41
C ARG A 302 -14.90 -18.36 9.30
N ASP A 303 -13.96 -17.43 9.45
CA ASP A 303 -14.24 -16.02 9.23
C ASP A 303 -14.57 -15.78 7.76
N SER A 304 -15.58 -14.98 7.51
CA SER A 304 -15.97 -14.56 6.18
C SER A 304 -16.15 -13.05 6.13
N TYR A 305 -15.54 -12.43 5.15
CA TYR A 305 -15.59 -11.00 4.92
C TYR A 305 -16.31 -10.75 3.60
N ARG A 306 -17.28 -9.83 3.62
CA ARG A 306 -18.11 -9.53 2.47
C ARG A 306 -18.23 -8.02 2.28
N THR A 307 -18.05 -7.59 1.04
CA THR A 307 -18.34 -6.24 0.60
C THR A 307 -19.15 -6.27 -0.68
N GLY A 308 -20.12 -5.40 -0.81
CA GLY A 308 -20.95 -5.37 -2.00
C GLY A 308 -21.91 -4.20 -2.01
N TYR A 309 -22.70 -4.14 -3.05
CA TYR A 309 -23.74 -3.16 -3.17
C TYR A 309 -25.01 -3.73 -3.82
N VAL A 310 -26.12 -3.11 -3.49
CA VAL A 310 -27.42 -3.33 -4.12
C VAL A 310 -27.79 -2.09 -4.94
N GLY A 311 -28.27 -2.34 -6.16
CA GLY A 311 -28.83 -1.30 -7.01
C GLY A 311 -30.25 -0.89 -6.60
N GLN A 312 -30.84 -0.02 -7.42
CA GLN A 312 -32.23 0.39 -7.24
C GLN A 312 -33.22 -0.74 -7.49
N ILE A 313 -34.45 -0.59 -6.97
CA ILE A 313 -35.55 -1.51 -7.23
C ILE A 313 -36.10 -1.21 -8.61
N PHE A 314 -36.18 -2.26 -9.42
CA PHE A 314 -36.84 -2.24 -10.73
C PHE A 314 -38.24 -2.84 -10.64
N ASN A 315 -39.20 -2.14 -11.21
CA ASN A 315 -40.58 -2.55 -11.37
C ASN A 315 -40.80 -2.93 -12.84
N ILE A 316 -40.69 -4.23 -13.18
CA ILE A 316 -40.64 -4.71 -14.56
C ILE A 316 -42.03 -5.24 -14.95
N SER A 317 -42.70 -4.55 -15.87
CA SER A 317 -43.99 -4.97 -16.41
C SER A 317 -43.86 -6.18 -17.33
N PRO A 318 -44.94 -6.96 -17.57
CA PRO A 318 -44.96 -8.03 -18.58
C PRO A 318 -44.49 -7.54 -19.94
N GLY A 319 -43.53 -8.25 -20.54
CA GLY A 319 -42.89 -7.91 -21.82
C GLY A 319 -41.78 -6.86 -21.74
N GLU A 320 -41.51 -6.29 -20.56
CA GLU A 320 -40.46 -5.30 -20.38
C GLU A 320 -39.10 -5.96 -20.14
N ARG A 321 -38.02 -5.22 -20.52
CA ARG A 321 -36.62 -5.59 -20.36
C ARG A 321 -35.89 -4.50 -19.60
N ILE A 322 -35.08 -4.89 -18.63
CA ILE A 322 -34.16 -3.98 -17.94
C ILE A 322 -32.72 -4.46 -18.06
N ARG A 323 -31.78 -3.52 -17.97
CA ARG A 323 -30.34 -3.76 -17.95
C ARG A 323 -29.71 -2.99 -16.81
N TYR A 324 -28.80 -3.65 -16.11
CA TYR A 324 -28.00 -3.06 -15.04
C TYR A 324 -26.51 -3.29 -15.32
N GLN A 325 -25.77 -2.21 -15.49
CA GLN A 325 -24.38 -2.26 -15.91
C GLN A 325 -23.43 -1.92 -14.76
N GLY A 326 -22.20 -2.34 -14.88
CA GLY A 326 -21.08 -1.97 -14.03
C GLY A 326 -19.86 -2.77 -14.40
N LYS A 327 -18.77 -2.54 -13.68
CA LYS A 327 -17.49 -3.17 -13.96
C LYS A 327 -16.94 -3.89 -12.73
N VAL A 328 -15.98 -4.76 -12.98
CA VAL A 328 -15.17 -5.41 -11.95
C VAL A 328 -13.72 -5.28 -12.37
N PHE A 329 -12.90 -4.76 -11.50
CA PHE A 329 -11.46 -4.86 -11.63
C PHE A 329 -10.99 -6.00 -10.72
N ALA A 330 -10.23 -6.94 -11.28
CA ALA A 330 -9.61 -8.02 -10.52
C ALA A 330 -8.20 -8.25 -11.08
N GLY A 331 -7.18 -7.71 -10.40
CA GLY A 331 -5.83 -7.74 -10.95
C GLY A 331 -4.77 -6.96 -10.17
N ALA A 332 -3.64 -6.80 -10.83
CA ALA A 332 -2.47 -6.12 -10.30
C ALA A 332 -2.64 -4.59 -10.26
N LYS A 333 -2.26 -3.94 -9.15
CA LYS A 333 -2.35 -2.50 -8.96
C LYS A 333 -1.19 -1.76 -9.67
N LYS A 334 -1.09 -1.88 -11.00
CA LYS A 334 -0.12 -1.16 -11.81
C LYS A 334 -0.53 0.29 -12.01
N LEU A 335 0.38 1.21 -11.73
CA LEU A 335 0.09 2.64 -11.77
C LEU A 335 -0.34 3.11 -13.16
N ASP A 336 0.29 2.63 -14.22
CA ASP A 336 -0.06 2.94 -15.61
C ASP A 336 -1.49 2.47 -15.95
N ILE A 337 -1.82 1.21 -15.65
CA ILE A 337 -3.14 0.63 -15.90
C ILE A 337 -4.24 1.34 -15.10
N LEU A 338 -4.00 1.62 -13.81
CA LEU A 338 -4.97 2.34 -12.98
C LEU A 338 -5.17 3.79 -13.44
N SER A 339 -4.11 4.44 -13.95
CA SER A 339 -4.19 5.78 -14.53
C SER A 339 -4.98 5.78 -15.84
N ASP A 340 -4.74 4.79 -16.70
CA ASP A 340 -5.49 4.63 -17.96
C ASP A 340 -6.98 4.42 -17.71
N TYR A 341 -7.36 3.62 -16.71
CA TYR A 341 -8.77 3.42 -16.34
C TYR A 341 -9.40 4.66 -15.70
N LEU A 342 -8.64 5.44 -14.94
CA LEU A 342 -9.10 6.72 -14.44
C LEU A 342 -9.44 7.67 -15.59
N ASP A 343 -8.56 7.75 -16.60
CA ASP A 343 -8.70 8.69 -17.71
C ASP A 343 -9.73 8.22 -18.76
N GLN A 344 -9.69 6.94 -19.16
CA GLN A 344 -10.52 6.40 -20.24
C GLN A 344 -11.92 6.00 -19.78
N LEU A 345 -12.04 5.45 -18.58
CA LEU A 345 -13.32 4.98 -18.04
C LEU A 345 -13.92 5.92 -16.99
N SER A 346 -13.25 7.04 -16.72
CA SER A 346 -13.68 8.06 -15.73
C SER A 346 -13.94 7.46 -14.33
N ILE A 347 -13.14 6.46 -13.93
CA ILE A 347 -13.25 5.87 -12.60
C ILE A 347 -12.55 6.81 -11.59
N PRO A 348 -13.30 7.43 -10.66
CA PRO A 348 -12.74 8.50 -9.82
C PRO A 348 -11.62 7.96 -8.93
N ARG A 349 -10.52 8.72 -8.85
CA ARG A 349 -9.40 8.47 -7.93
C ARG A 349 -8.88 7.02 -7.93
N PHE A 350 -8.96 6.31 -9.06
CA PHE A 350 -8.65 4.87 -9.11
C PHE A 350 -7.19 4.55 -8.76
N THR A 351 -6.27 5.49 -8.98
CA THR A 351 -4.87 5.39 -8.53
C THR A 351 -4.71 5.43 -7.00
N ASP A 352 -5.74 5.84 -6.24
CA ASP A 352 -5.73 5.82 -4.78
C ASP A 352 -5.93 4.40 -4.21
N ALA A 353 -6.24 3.41 -5.06
CA ALA A 353 -6.18 2.00 -4.72
C ALA A 353 -4.76 1.51 -4.37
N ILE A 354 -3.72 2.22 -4.82
CA ILE A 354 -2.35 2.06 -4.32
C ILE A 354 -2.25 2.91 -3.05
N ASP A 355 -1.86 2.27 -1.96
CA ASP A 355 -1.70 2.94 -0.67
C ASP A 355 -0.50 3.90 -0.68
N TRP A 356 -0.72 5.14 -1.09
CA TRP A 356 0.31 6.19 -1.13
C TRP A 356 0.69 6.72 0.25
N GLY A 357 -0.09 6.42 1.27
CA GLY A 357 0.05 6.95 2.63
C GLY A 357 -0.23 8.46 2.72
N TRP A 358 -0.07 9.00 3.91
CA TRP A 358 -0.33 10.41 4.24
C TRP A 358 0.55 11.42 3.48
N PHE A 359 1.71 10.99 2.93
CA PHE A 359 2.57 11.80 2.06
C PHE A 359 2.24 11.63 0.56
N SER A 360 1.00 11.30 0.20
CA SER A 360 0.60 11.04 -1.19
C SER A 360 1.01 12.16 -2.16
N PHE A 361 0.99 13.42 -1.73
CA PHE A 361 1.44 14.59 -2.50
C PHE A 361 2.93 14.52 -2.91
N LEU A 362 3.75 13.74 -2.21
CA LEU A 362 5.16 13.51 -2.52
C LEU A 362 5.38 12.10 -3.09
N THR A 363 4.68 11.09 -2.56
CA THR A 363 4.82 9.68 -2.96
C THR A 363 4.40 9.46 -4.41
N LYS A 364 3.25 10.02 -4.83
CA LYS A 364 2.79 9.92 -6.23
C LYS A 364 3.79 10.53 -7.22
N PRO A 365 4.25 11.79 -7.09
CA PRO A 365 5.28 12.34 -7.98
C PRO A 365 6.59 11.54 -8.00
N VAL A 366 7.01 10.97 -6.86
CA VAL A 366 8.19 10.10 -6.79
C VAL A 366 7.98 8.83 -7.63
N SER A 367 6.81 8.19 -7.52
CA SER A 367 6.48 7.01 -8.30
C SER A 367 6.43 7.30 -9.80
N TYR A 368 5.76 8.37 -10.22
CA TYR A 368 5.74 8.79 -11.62
C TYR A 368 7.15 9.10 -12.16
N ALA A 369 7.99 9.75 -11.36
CA ALA A 369 9.37 10.05 -11.78
C ALA A 369 10.21 8.78 -11.94
N ILE A 370 10.09 7.79 -11.04
CA ILE A 370 10.81 6.52 -11.14
C ILE A 370 10.33 5.74 -12.37
N ASN A 371 9.02 5.66 -12.62
CA ASN A 371 8.45 4.99 -13.80
C ASN A 371 8.89 5.69 -15.10
N TRP A 372 8.95 7.02 -15.11
CA TRP A 372 9.47 7.78 -16.24
C TRP A 372 10.94 7.42 -16.54
N PHE A 373 11.80 7.39 -15.52
CA PHE A 373 13.19 6.94 -15.70
C PHE A 373 13.29 5.47 -16.13
N TYR A 374 12.40 4.62 -15.61
CA TYR A 374 12.35 3.22 -16.02
C TYR A 374 12.03 3.06 -17.52
N GLY A 375 11.14 3.86 -18.06
CA GLY A 375 10.80 3.88 -19.48
C GLY A 375 12.01 4.12 -20.41
N TYR A 376 13.05 4.83 -19.91
CA TYR A 376 14.31 5.02 -20.65
C TYR A 376 15.37 3.98 -20.33
N ALA A 377 15.48 3.58 -19.07
CA ALA A 377 16.56 2.73 -18.58
C ALA A 377 16.26 1.23 -18.73
N GLY A 378 14.99 0.83 -18.82
CA GLY A 378 14.53 -0.57 -18.83
C GLY A 378 14.91 -1.37 -17.56
N ASN A 379 15.34 -0.67 -16.49
CA ASN A 379 15.76 -1.30 -15.24
C ASN A 379 15.43 -0.39 -14.06
N PHE A 380 14.69 -0.90 -13.07
CA PHE A 380 14.25 -0.11 -11.91
C PHE A 380 15.40 0.33 -11.00
N GLY A 381 16.45 -0.47 -10.86
CA GLY A 381 17.63 -0.06 -10.08
C GLY A 381 18.34 1.15 -10.71
N LEU A 382 18.45 1.21 -12.05
CA LEU A 382 18.95 2.38 -12.75
C LEU A 382 18.00 3.57 -12.63
N ALA A 383 16.69 3.35 -12.65
CA ALA A 383 15.69 4.38 -12.45
C ALA A 383 15.81 5.01 -11.05
N ILE A 384 16.01 4.21 -10.00
CA ILE A 384 16.26 4.66 -8.63
C ILE A 384 17.55 5.50 -8.56
N ILE A 385 18.61 5.08 -9.22
CA ILE A 385 19.87 5.82 -9.28
C ILE A 385 19.68 7.17 -9.99
N ALA A 386 19.02 7.17 -11.15
CA ALA A 386 18.73 8.39 -11.92
C ALA A 386 17.87 9.36 -11.11
N PHE A 387 16.82 8.86 -10.46
CA PHE A 387 15.99 9.64 -9.53
C PHE A 387 16.82 10.23 -8.38
N THR A 388 17.73 9.45 -7.78
CA THR A 388 18.61 9.92 -6.71
C THR A 388 19.51 11.06 -7.18
N ILE A 389 20.06 10.95 -8.39
CA ILE A 389 20.87 12.01 -9.01
C ILE A 389 20.02 13.27 -9.23
N LEU A 390 18.82 13.14 -9.78
CA LEU A 390 17.89 14.26 -10.00
C LEU A 390 17.59 14.98 -8.68
N MET A 391 17.23 14.24 -7.63
CA MET A 391 16.94 14.82 -6.31
C MET A 391 18.16 15.54 -5.72
N ARG A 392 19.37 14.99 -5.92
CA ARG A 392 20.61 15.65 -5.51
C ARG A 392 20.88 16.94 -6.26
N LEU A 393 20.53 17.01 -7.54
CA LEU A 393 20.65 18.24 -8.35
C LEU A 393 19.65 19.30 -7.88
N ILE A 394 18.41 18.92 -7.64
CA ILE A 394 17.36 19.82 -7.11
C ILE A 394 17.77 20.39 -5.75
N LEU A 395 18.27 19.53 -4.86
CA LEU A 395 18.68 19.91 -3.51
C LEU A 395 20.11 20.49 -3.43
N PHE A 396 20.81 20.61 -4.56
CA PHE A 396 22.21 21.08 -4.61
C PHE A 396 22.42 22.44 -3.91
N PRO A 397 21.58 23.48 -4.11
CA PRO A 397 21.80 24.78 -3.44
C PRO A 397 21.76 24.66 -1.92
N LEU A 398 20.81 23.86 -1.38
CA LEU A 398 20.66 23.61 0.04
C LEU A 398 21.86 22.84 0.62
N ALA A 399 22.25 21.77 -0.06
CA ALA A 399 23.40 20.96 0.32
C ALA A 399 24.71 21.78 0.26
N HIS A 400 24.87 22.63 -0.75
CA HIS A 400 26.02 23.51 -0.87
C HIS A 400 26.13 24.49 0.33
N ALA A 401 25.03 25.15 0.71
CA ALA A 401 24.99 26.04 1.86
C ALA A 401 25.35 25.31 3.18
N SER A 402 24.81 24.09 3.36
CA SER A 402 25.10 23.24 4.51
C SER A 402 26.56 22.81 4.56
N PHE A 403 27.09 22.22 3.50
CA PHE A 403 28.49 21.75 3.46
C PHE A 403 29.49 22.91 3.60
N LYS A 404 29.14 24.10 3.09
CA LYS A 404 29.93 25.32 3.32
C LYS A 404 29.97 25.70 4.81
N SER A 405 28.85 25.63 5.52
CA SER A 405 28.79 25.90 6.96
C SER A 405 29.56 24.82 7.75
N MET A 406 29.40 23.54 7.39
CA MET A 406 30.15 22.44 8.00
C MET A 406 31.67 22.58 7.80
N ALA A 407 32.12 23.00 6.61
CA ALA A 407 33.55 23.29 6.36
C ALA A 407 34.09 24.41 7.24
N LYS A 408 33.31 25.47 7.49
CA LYS A 408 33.67 26.53 8.45
C LYS A 408 33.76 25.97 9.87
N MET A 409 32.77 25.19 10.32
CA MET A 409 32.81 24.56 11.65
C MET A 409 34.03 23.65 11.83
N LYS A 410 34.42 22.92 10.78
CA LYS A 410 35.60 22.05 10.82
C LYS A 410 36.89 22.85 11.05
N LYS A 411 37.01 24.09 10.49
CA LYS A 411 38.13 24.98 10.75
C LYS A 411 38.18 25.48 12.20
N LEU A 412 37.02 25.62 12.84
CA LEU A 412 36.92 26.10 14.23
C LEU A 412 37.15 24.98 15.27
N GLN A 413 37.37 23.72 14.85
CA GLN A 413 37.62 22.61 15.78
C GLN A 413 38.74 22.86 16.79
N PRO A 414 39.92 23.40 16.43
CA PRO A 414 40.97 23.69 17.43
C PRO A 414 40.54 24.74 18.45
N ASP A 415 39.83 25.79 18.04
CA ASP A 415 39.33 26.81 18.98
C ASP A 415 38.23 26.27 19.90
N MET A 416 37.35 25.39 19.36
CA MET A 416 36.36 24.68 20.15
C MET A 416 37.01 23.75 21.20
N GLN A 417 38.14 23.13 20.86
CA GLN A 417 38.86 22.28 21.79
C GLN A 417 39.53 23.11 22.90
N ARG A 418 40.12 24.26 22.57
CA ARG A 418 40.62 25.24 23.56
C ARG A 418 39.54 25.73 24.50
N LEU A 419 38.34 26.04 24.01
CA LEU A 419 37.20 26.42 24.85
C LEU A 419 36.78 25.31 25.82
N LYS A 420 36.82 24.04 25.41
CA LYS A 420 36.56 22.90 26.28
C LYS A 420 37.60 22.77 27.39
N GLU A 421 38.87 22.98 27.07
CA GLU A 421 39.96 22.91 28.02
C GLU A 421 39.93 24.12 28.99
N THR A 422 39.46 25.29 28.53
CA THR A 422 39.34 26.51 29.34
C THR A 422 38.17 26.42 30.32
N TYR A 423 37.05 25.76 29.94
CA TYR A 423 35.84 25.68 30.77
C TYR A 423 35.40 24.24 31.07
N PRO A 424 36.26 23.38 31.67
CA PRO A 424 35.99 21.94 31.82
C PRO A 424 34.81 21.66 32.76
N ASN A 425 34.58 22.53 33.77
CA ASN A 425 33.54 22.39 34.78
C ASN A 425 32.36 23.35 34.63
N ASP A 426 32.43 24.32 33.70
CA ASP A 426 31.37 25.30 33.45
C ASP A 426 30.78 25.13 32.06
N ARG A 427 29.88 24.12 31.95
CA ARG A 427 29.20 23.79 30.67
C ARG A 427 28.39 24.98 30.12
N GLN A 428 27.82 25.81 31.01
CA GLN A 428 26.96 26.91 30.57
C GLN A 428 27.79 28.01 29.92
N LYS A 429 28.92 28.37 30.51
CA LYS A 429 29.84 29.38 29.97
C LYS A 429 30.54 28.88 28.70
N MET A 430 30.95 27.61 28.70
CA MET A 430 31.50 26.96 27.50
C MET A 430 30.51 27.04 26.32
N GLN A 431 29.21 26.80 26.55
CA GLN A 431 28.20 26.82 25.51
C GLN A 431 27.92 28.25 25.01
N GLN A 432 27.96 29.25 25.91
CA GLN A 432 27.86 30.68 25.54
C GLN A 432 29.04 31.14 24.67
N GLU A 433 30.27 30.83 25.08
CA GLU A 433 31.47 31.19 24.31
C GLU A 433 31.54 30.47 22.96
N LEU A 434 31.09 29.21 22.91
CA LEU A 434 30.96 28.42 21.67
C LEU A 434 29.97 29.08 20.69
N MET A 435 28.82 29.54 21.18
CA MET A 435 27.83 30.23 20.36
C MET A 435 28.35 31.63 19.91
N ALA A 436 29.10 32.32 20.75
CA ALA A 436 29.75 33.58 20.40
C ALA A 436 30.80 33.36 19.30
N LEU A 437 31.60 32.30 19.39
CA LEU A 437 32.56 31.89 18.37
C LEU A 437 31.89 31.61 17.03
N TYR A 438 30.80 30.79 17.04
CA TYR A 438 30.04 30.50 15.82
C TYR A 438 29.47 31.77 15.17
N LYS A 439 28.93 32.70 15.99
CA LYS A 439 28.39 33.98 15.51
C LYS A 439 29.48 34.87 14.92
N LYS A 440 30.63 34.95 15.57
CA LYS A 440 31.79 35.74 15.11
C LYS A 440 32.29 35.27 13.74
N GLU A 441 32.42 33.96 13.56
CA GLU A 441 32.94 33.33 12.35
C GLU A 441 31.87 33.08 11.27
N GLY A 442 30.61 33.46 11.54
CA GLY A 442 29.47 33.23 10.61
C GLY A 442 29.26 31.75 10.26
N ALA A 443 29.49 30.87 11.23
CA ALA A 443 29.23 29.45 11.12
C ALA A 443 27.91 29.14 11.79
N ASN A 444 26.97 28.52 11.06
CA ASN A 444 25.67 28.12 11.60
C ASN A 444 25.63 26.61 11.90
N PRO A 445 25.61 26.20 13.16
CA PRO A 445 25.58 24.77 13.53
C PRO A 445 24.31 24.08 13.06
N VAL A 446 23.17 24.79 12.97
CA VAL A 446 21.89 24.23 12.50
C VAL A 446 21.91 23.94 10.98
N ALA A 447 22.72 24.68 10.21
CA ALA A 447 22.82 24.44 8.77
C ALA A 447 23.36 23.05 8.45
N GLY A 448 24.11 22.40 9.37
CA GLY A 448 24.65 21.06 9.19
C GLY A 448 23.58 19.96 9.21
N CYS A 449 22.49 20.13 9.94
CA CYS A 449 21.41 19.13 10.02
C CYS A 449 20.28 19.37 8.99
N LEU A 450 20.24 20.53 8.33
CA LEU A 450 19.17 20.91 7.40
C LEU A 450 19.00 19.92 6.22
N PRO A 451 20.07 19.39 5.58
CA PRO A 451 19.92 18.38 4.55
C PRO A 451 19.25 17.09 5.05
N ILE A 452 19.53 16.69 6.29
CA ILE A 452 18.93 15.50 6.88
C ILE A 452 17.42 15.71 7.06
N LEU A 453 16.99 16.87 7.55
CA LEU A 453 15.57 17.19 7.74
C LEU A 453 14.77 17.15 6.43
N VAL A 454 15.36 17.67 5.34
CA VAL A 454 14.72 17.63 4.02
C VAL A 454 14.78 16.23 3.41
N GLN A 455 15.81 15.46 3.72
CA GLN A 455 15.99 14.10 3.24
C GLN A 455 14.98 13.12 3.82
N ILE A 456 14.51 13.34 5.06
CA ILE A 456 13.59 12.41 5.74
C ILE A 456 12.28 12.23 4.97
N PRO A 457 11.53 13.29 4.56
CA PRO A 457 10.31 13.11 3.76
C PRO A 457 10.55 12.40 2.42
N ILE A 458 11.66 12.72 1.75
CA ILE A 458 12.04 12.09 0.48
C ILE A 458 12.32 10.59 0.69
N PHE A 459 13.03 10.26 1.77
CA PHE A 459 13.32 8.89 2.12
C PHE A 459 12.03 8.09 2.41
N PHE A 460 11.13 8.62 3.24
CA PHE A 460 9.86 7.96 3.53
C PHE A 460 8.99 7.80 2.29
N SER A 461 8.96 8.81 1.41
CA SER A 461 8.21 8.71 0.17
C SER A 461 8.78 7.64 -0.77
N LEU A 462 10.09 7.61 -0.94
CA LEU A 462 10.75 6.58 -1.74
C LEU A 462 10.56 5.18 -1.12
N TYR A 463 10.72 5.08 0.22
CA TYR A 463 10.48 3.83 0.92
C TYR A 463 9.06 3.32 0.68
N LYS A 464 8.05 4.20 0.82
CA LYS A 464 6.65 3.86 0.55
C LYS A 464 6.46 3.40 -0.91
N VAL A 465 6.99 4.14 -1.90
CA VAL A 465 6.92 3.75 -3.32
C VAL A 465 7.51 2.36 -3.55
N LEU A 466 8.76 2.14 -3.11
CA LEU A 466 9.44 0.86 -3.31
C LEU A 466 8.77 -0.31 -2.57
N PHE A 467 7.98 -0.02 -1.54
CA PHE A 467 7.30 -1.05 -0.76
C PHE A 467 5.92 -1.41 -1.33
N VAL A 468 5.16 -0.43 -1.84
CA VAL A 468 3.74 -0.65 -2.22
C VAL A 468 3.53 -0.83 -3.72
N THR A 469 4.47 -0.41 -4.58
CA THR A 469 4.27 -0.51 -6.03
C THR A 469 4.65 -1.88 -6.57
N ILE A 470 3.75 -2.46 -7.36
CA ILE A 470 3.94 -3.79 -7.96
C ILE A 470 5.08 -3.82 -8.98
N GLU A 471 5.43 -2.67 -9.54
CA GLU A 471 6.54 -2.53 -10.48
C GLU A 471 7.88 -2.93 -9.88
N MET A 472 8.00 -2.93 -8.54
CA MET A 472 9.19 -3.37 -7.83
C MET A 472 9.19 -4.87 -7.51
N TYR A 473 8.02 -5.54 -7.62
CA TYR A 473 7.87 -6.96 -7.32
C TYR A 473 8.68 -7.80 -8.29
N HIS A 474 9.65 -8.56 -7.76
CA HIS A 474 10.60 -9.35 -8.53
C HIS A 474 11.37 -8.56 -9.60
N ALA A 475 11.54 -7.23 -9.43
CA ALA A 475 12.28 -6.41 -10.38
C ALA A 475 13.80 -6.65 -10.23
N PRO A 476 14.50 -7.13 -11.27
CA PRO A 476 15.93 -7.44 -11.18
C PRO A 476 16.79 -6.17 -11.27
N PHE A 477 17.95 -6.26 -10.62
CA PHE A 477 19.07 -5.33 -10.82
C PHE A 477 20.31 -6.11 -11.32
N TYR A 478 21.44 -5.46 -11.40
CA TYR A 478 22.69 -6.09 -11.85
C TYR A 478 23.36 -6.92 -10.75
N GLY A 479 24.16 -7.90 -11.18
CA GLY A 479 24.94 -8.76 -10.30
C GLY A 479 24.09 -9.78 -9.57
N TRP A 480 24.12 -9.76 -8.25
CA TRP A 480 23.44 -10.73 -7.39
C TRP A 480 22.05 -10.28 -6.91
N ILE A 481 21.64 -9.06 -7.24
CA ILE A 481 20.34 -8.52 -6.83
C ILE A 481 19.32 -8.88 -7.91
N HIS A 482 18.57 -9.95 -7.66
CA HIS A 482 17.54 -10.44 -8.58
C HIS A 482 16.16 -9.87 -8.27
N ASP A 483 15.97 -9.34 -7.05
CA ASP A 483 14.72 -8.72 -6.60
C ASP A 483 14.99 -7.46 -5.77
N LEU A 484 14.60 -6.31 -6.32
CA LEU A 484 14.72 -5.01 -5.63
C LEU A 484 13.70 -4.83 -4.50
N SER A 485 12.63 -5.62 -4.49
CA SER A 485 11.59 -5.58 -3.45
C SER A 485 11.93 -6.44 -2.22
N ALA A 486 12.87 -7.37 -2.36
CA ALA A 486 13.34 -8.26 -1.30
C ALA A 486 14.66 -7.77 -0.67
N PRO A 487 15.02 -8.24 0.54
CA PRO A 487 16.35 -8.01 1.11
C PRO A 487 17.47 -8.60 0.26
N ASP A 488 18.71 -8.10 0.45
CA ASP A 488 19.90 -8.62 -0.24
C ASP A 488 20.13 -10.11 0.11
N PRO A 489 20.17 -11.02 -0.89
CA PRO A 489 20.26 -12.45 -0.65
C PRO A 489 21.66 -12.91 -0.20
N LEU A 490 22.73 -12.15 -0.48
CA LEU A 490 24.11 -12.55 -0.21
C LEU A 490 24.58 -12.15 1.20
N GLY A 491 24.09 -12.89 2.21
CA GLY A 491 24.43 -12.63 3.60
C GLY A 491 25.79 -13.18 4.06
N ILE A 492 26.31 -12.60 5.14
CA ILE A 492 27.61 -13.00 5.73
C ILE A 492 27.59 -14.42 6.28
N LEU A 493 26.45 -14.92 6.78
CA LEU A 493 26.34 -16.27 7.33
C LEU A 493 26.35 -17.36 6.26
N THR A 494 26.02 -17.00 5.03
CA THR A 494 26.15 -17.88 3.85
C THR A 494 27.50 -17.68 3.14
N ALA A 495 28.45 -17.00 3.79
CA ALA A 495 29.71 -16.57 3.19
C ALA A 495 29.49 -15.92 1.82
N PHE A 496 28.50 -15.01 1.75
CA PHE A 496 28.06 -14.32 0.53
C PHE A 496 27.65 -15.27 -0.61
N GLY A 497 26.91 -16.33 -0.26
CA GLY A 497 26.38 -17.30 -1.22
C GLY A 497 27.32 -18.45 -1.56
N LEU A 498 28.49 -18.52 -0.94
CA LEU A 498 29.45 -19.64 -1.14
C LEU A 498 29.05 -20.91 -0.37
N ILE A 499 28.24 -20.77 0.68
CA ILE A 499 27.72 -21.86 1.51
C ILE A 499 26.21 -21.93 1.36
N SER A 500 25.71 -23.05 0.83
CA SER A 500 24.27 -23.30 0.71
C SER A 500 23.77 -23.93 2.01
N TRP A 501 23.25 -23.12 2.91
CA TRP A 501 22.52 -23.59 4.09
C TRP A 501 21.38 -22.63 4.41
N ASP A 502 20.28 -23.17 4.89
CA ASP A 502 19.15 -22.38 5.30
C ASP A 502 19.43 -21.70 6.65
N VAL A 503 19.57 -20.38 6.61
CA VAL A 503 19.83 -19.59 7.82
C VAL A 503 18.57 -19.61 8.70
N PRO A 504 18.62 -20.16 9.94
CA PRO A 504 17.49 -20.15 10.84
C PRO A 504 16.95 -18.74 11.08
N GLY A 505 15.62 -18.58 11.18
CA GLY A 505 14.97 -17.27 11.27
C GLY A 505 15.51 -16.37 12.40
N PHE A 506 15.91 -16.93 13.55
CA PHE A 506 16.51 -16.16 14.66
C PHE A 506 17.92 -15.61 14.33
N LEU A 507 18.62 -16.19 13.35
CA LEU A 507 19.92 -15.72 12.87
C LEU A 507 19.80 -14.79 11.64
N SER A 508 18.64 -14.68 11.02
CA SER A 508 18.43 -13.84 9.85
C SER A 508 18.77 -12.37 10.11
N ILE A 509 18.57 -11.88 11.32
CA ILE A 509 18.89 -10.49 11.74
C ILE A 509 20.40 -10.19 11.60
N ILE A 510 21.27 -11.17 11.80
CA ILE A 510 22.73 -11.02 11.66
C ILE A 510 23.25 -11.47 10.32
N ASN A 511 22.39 -12.00 9.43
CA ASN A 511 22.76 -12.37 8.06
C ASN A 511 22.74 -11.15 7.14
N ILE A 512 23.67 -10.22 7.37
CA ILE A 512 23.75 -8.93 6.69
C ILE A 512 24.29 -9.12 5.27
N GLY A 513 23.57 -8.60 4.28
CA GLY A 513 23.95 -8.64 2.86
C GLY A 513 25.12 -7.71 2.50
N ILE A 514 25.67 -7.88 1.30
CA ILE A 514 26.75 -7.04 0.76
C ILE A 514 26.32 -5.58 0.63
N LEU A 515 25.11 -5.34 0.11
CA LEU A 515 24.60 -3.99 -0.14
C LEU A 515 24.40 -3.19 1.17
N PRO A 516 23.79 -3.73 2.24
CA PRO A 516 23.78 -3.09 3.56
C PRO A 516 25.18 -2.80 4.13
N ILE A 517 26.15 -3.70 3.94
CA ILE A 517 27.54 -3.47 4.37
C ILE A 517 28.14 -2.29 3.60
N LEU A 518 27.96 -2.23 2.28
CA LEU A 518 28.40 -1.12 1.44
C LEU A 518 27.75 0.19 1.88
N MET A 519 26.46 0.16 2.18
CA MET A 519 25.73 1.32 2.71
C MET A 519 26.33 1.79 4.04
N GLY A 520 26.57 0.89 5.00
CA GLY A 520 27.18 1.22 6.29
C GLY A 520 28.58 1.81 6.14
N LEU A 521 29.40 1.24 5.23
CA LEU A 521 30.73 1.75 4.92
C LEU A 521 30.68 3.17 4.33
N THR A 522 29.79 3.42 3.37
CA THR A 522 29.62 4.74 2.78
C THR A 522 29.11 5.75 3.80
N MET A 523 28.20 5.35 4.69
CA MET A 523 27.69 6.18 5.79
C MET A 523 28.81 6.53 6.78
N TRP A 524 29.65 5.58 7.13
CA TRP A 524 30.80 5.80 7.99
C TRP A 524 31.82 6.75 7.36
N LEU A 525 32.12 6.58 6.06
CA LEU A 525 33.00 7.49 5.31
C LEU A 525 32.42 8.91 5.26
N GLN A 526 31.13 9.05 5.00
CA GLN A 526 30.44 10.36 5.01
C GLN A 526 30.53 11.03 6.38
N GLN A 527 30.38 10.26 7.45
CA GLN A 527 30.48 10.77 8.81
C GLN A 527 31.87 11.31 9.15
N LYS A 528 32.95 10.69 8.66
CA LYS A 528 34.32 11.20 8.84
C LYS A 528 34.58 12.54 8.17
N LEU A 529 33.79 12.90 7.16
CA LEU A 529 33.87 14.22 6.52
C LEU A 529 33.21 15.32 7.36
N ASN A 530 32.30 14.94 8.25
CA ASN A 530 31.58 15.88 9.11
C ASN A 530 32.46 16.40 10.27
N PRO A 531 32.24 17.61 10.76
CA PRO A 531 32.92 18.10 11.97
C PRO A 531 32.48 17.24 13.18
N ALA A 532 33.44 16.98 14.09
CA ALA A 532 33.12 16.24 15.31
C ALA A 532 32.18 17.06 16.20
N PRO A 533 31.14 16.43 16.78
CA PRO A 533 30.25 17.08 17.73
C PRO A 533 31.01 17.63 18.95
N ALA A 534 30.54 18.76 19.48
CA ALA A 534 31.15 19.36 20.66
C ALA A 534 30.94 18.51 21.95
N ASP A 535 29.83 17.80 22.06
CA ASP A 535 29.52 16.89 23.18
C ASP A 535 30.09 15.49 22.94
N PRO A 536 30.89 14.93 23.89
CA PRO A 536 31.47 13.59 23.76
C PRO A 536 30.42 12.47 23.68
N THR A 537 29.28 12.62 24.34
CA THR A 537 28.19 11.63 24.31
C THR A 537 27.56 11.60 22.92
N GLN A 538 27.29 12.77 22.37
CA GLN A 538 26.77 12.93 21.02
C GLN A 538 27.74 12.37 19.97
N ALA A 539 29.06 12.59 20.14
CA ALA A 539 30.08 12.02 19.27
C ALA A 539 30.08 10.50 19.26
N LYS A 540 29.89 9.85 20.44
CA LYS A 540 29.79 8.40 20.55
C LYS A 540 28.51 7.85 19.89
N ILE A 541 27.37 8.53 20.08
CA ILE A 541 26.10 8.15 19.45
C ILE A 541 26.24 8.20 17.92
N PHE A 542 26.74 9.31 17.38
CA PHE A 542 26.96 9.43 15.95
C PHE A 542 27.93 8.39 15.41
N ALA A 543 29.02 8.08 16.12
CA ALA A 543 29.95 7.03 15.71
C ALA A 543 29.32 5.65 15.60
N LEU A 544 28.29 5.35 16.41
CA LEU A 544 27.59 4.08 16.40
C LEU A 544 26.52 3.99 15.32
N LEU A 545 25.95 5.12 14.89
CA LEU A 545 24.84 5.19 13.94
C LEU A 545 25.04 4.37 12.64
N PRO A 546 26.19 4.44 11.94
CA PRO A 546 26.39 3.64 10.73
C PRO A 546 26.21 2.14 10.97
N PHE A 547 26.73 1.64 12.10
CA PHE A 547 26.58 0.23 12.48
C PHE A 547 25.14 -0.13 12.76
N VAL A 548 24.45 0.66 13.59
CA VAL A 548 23.03 0.45 13.89
C VAL A 548 22.18 0.45 12.62
N PHE A 549 22.39 1.42 11.73
CA PHE A 549 21.64 1.48 10.47
C PHE A 549 21.96 0.31 9.54
N THR A 550 23.19 -0.19 9.52
CA THR A 550 23.54 -1.39 8.74
C THR A 550 22.72 -2.59 9.18
N PHE A 551 22.58 -2.82 10.49
CA PHE A 551 21.78 -3.91 11.04
C PHE A 551 20.28 -3.71 10.78
N VAL A 552 19.76 -2.53 11.09
CA VAL A 552 18.33 -2.23 10.92
C VAL A 552 17.90 -2.34 9.46
N LEU A 553 18.70 -1.81 8.54
CA LEU A 553 18.36 -1.78 7.12
C LEU A 553 18.76 -3.04 6.36
N ALA A 554 19.43 -4.00 6.99
CA ALA A 554 19.74 -5.28 6.38
C ALA A 554 18.49 -6.10 5.98
N GLY A 555 17.39 -5.94 6.75
CA GLY A 555 16.10 -6.57 6.45
C GLY A 555 15.20 -5.80 5.48
N PHE A 556 15.65 -4.65 4.96
CA PHE A 556 14.86 -3.84 4.05
C PHE A 556 15.12 -4.24 2.59
N ALA A 557 14.16 -3.88 1.73
CA ALA A 557 14.24 -4.09 0.30
C ALA A 557 15.54 -3.54 -0.30
N ALA A 558 16.20 -4.34 -1.15
CA ALA A 558 17.49 -4.01 -1.78
C ALA A 558 17.45 -2.67 -2.54
N GLY A 559 16.32 -2.33 -3.17
CA GLY A 559 16.12 -1.04 -3.84
C GLY A 559 16.27 0.17 -2.92
N LEU A 560 15.81 0.06 -1.67
CA LEU A 560 15.95 1.13 -0.68
C LEU A 560 17.41 1.27 -0.19
N VAL A 561 18.07 0.14 0.05
CA VAL A 561 19.47 0.12 0.46
C VAL A 561 20.38 0.63 -0.67
N LEU A 562 20.04 0.30 -1.92
CA LEU A 562 20.69 0.83 -3.13
C LEU A 562 20.57 2.36 -3.19
N TYR A 563 19.34 2.87 -3.06
CA TYR A 563 19.12 4.32 -2.98
C TYR A 563 20.00 4.98 -1.92
N TRP A 564 20.03 4.43 -0.69
CA TRP A 564 20.80 5.01 0.40
C TRP A 564 22.30 4.97 0.12
N SER A 565 22.81 3.87 -0.42
CA SER A 565 24.22 3.71 -0.80
C SER A 565 24.64 4.75 -1.84
N VAL A 566 23.87 4.89 -2.91
CA VAL A 566 24.11 5.89 -3.97
C VAL A 566 24.00 7.30 -3.42
N ASN A 567 23.00 7.58 -2.60
CA ASN A 567 22.80 8.86 -1.96
C ASN A 567 23.99 9.26 -1.06
N ASN A 568 24.58 8.31 -0.31
CA ASN A 568 25.78 8.54 0.49
C ASN A 568 26.99 8.82 -0.41
N ILE A 569 27.21 8.04 -1.47
CA ILE A 569 28.32 8.22 -2.42
C ILE A 569 28.26 9.61 -3.06
N LEU A 570 27.09 10.03 -3.54
CA LEU A 570 26.89 11.37 -4.11
C LEU A 570 27.12 12.46 -3.08
N SER A 571 26.69 12.24 -1.82
CA SER A 571 26.93 13.18 -0.71
C SER A 571 28.41 13.34 -0.43
N ILE A 572 29.16 12.21 -0.36
CA ILE A 572 30.60 12.22 -0.12
C ILE A 572 31.30 12.99 -1.24
N ALA A 573 30.99 12.69 -2.50
CA ALA A 573 31.57 13.39 -3.65
C ALA A 573 31.29 14.90 -3.61
N GLN A 574 30.03 15.29 -3.36
CA GLN A 574 29.62 16.68 -3.28
C GLN A 574 30.28 17.41 -2.11
N GLN A 575 30.30 16.80 -0.93
CA GLN A 575 30.92 17.36 0.27
C GLN A 575 32.43 17.52 0.11
N TRP A 576 33.10 16.50 -0.43
CA TRP A 576 34.55 16.53 -0.70
C TRP A 576 34.90 17.66 -1.68
N PHE A 577 34.15 17.78 -2.78
CA PHE A 577 34.37 18.84 -3.78
C PHE A 577 34.22 20.26 -3.18
N ILE A 578 33.15 20.47 -2.41
CA ILE A 578 32.88 21.77 -1.78
C ILE A 578 33.94 22.11 -0.72
N GLN A 579 34.29 21.14 0.14
CA GLN A 579 35.30 21.34 1.18
C GLN A 579 36.68 21.67 0.57
N ARG A 580 37.10 20.93 -0.46
CA ARG A 580 38.38 21.18 -1.15
C ARG A 580 38.44 22.60 -1.75
N LYS A 581 37.34 23.03 -2.40
CA LYS A 581 37.26 24.37 -3.00
C LYS A 581 37.32 25.51 -1.94
N ILE A 582 36.74 25.29 -0.77
CA ILE A 582 36.72 26.27 0.33
C ILE A 582 38.08 26.30 1.05
N LEU A 583 38.74 25.16 1.19
CA LEU A 583 40.06 25.08 1.82
C LEU A 583 41.14 25.72 0.91
N ALA A 584 41.12 25.39 -0.38
CA ALA A 584 42.08 25.92 -1.35
C ALA A 584 41.96 27.44 -1.65
N LYS A 585 40.81 28.06 -1.37
CA LYS A 585 40.61 29.50 -1.61
C LYS A 585 41.22 30.41 -0.51
N ASN A 586 41.76 29.81 0.55
CA ASN A 586 42.29 30.49 1.72
C ASN A 586 43.79 30.16 1.98
N GLU A 587 44.43 29.38 1.08
CA GLU A 587 45.88 29.35 0.86
C GLU A 587 46.25 30.40 -0.22
#